data_9c2fbe96dbdb7199f1fb33dd4bbfd327
#
_entry.id   9c2fbe96dbdb7199f1fb33dd4bbfd327
#
_cell.length_a   1.000
_cell.length_b   1.000
_cell.length_c   1.000
_cell.angle_alpha   90.00
_cell.angle_beta   90.00
_cell.angle_gamma   90.00
#
_symmetry.space_group_name_H-M   'P 1'
#
loop_
_entity.id
_entity.type
_entity.pdbx_description
1 polymer ?
#
loop_
_entity_poly.entity_id
_entity_poly.type
_entity_poly.pdbx_seq_one_letter_code
_entity_poly.pdbx_strand_id
1 'polypeptide(L)'
;MKKIIILGATGFIGRNLCEYFSKKNYSVYGTYNKKKFFKNKKIKFLKCNLLNKKQVDNCLKNKDIVIMAAATTSGAKDIIERPYIHVTDNSIMNSIITRSAFDKKIPHVIFFSCTIMYHSQNRKIKEEDFNLNKKINPNYFGGAWMKIFSEKICEFYSKFKVNKYTVIRHSNIYGPHDKFDLQKSHVFGATMTKILNSNNNEITIWGKGNEKRDLLYVEDLCNFVELAIKKQKNSYEVFNVGSGKLISVKNLAKKIAFQAKKKIKLKFDLTKKTIKSRVSLNCSKANKILGWKVKNRLDFGINKTIQWYKKNII
;
A
#
# COMPACT_ATOMS: atom_id res chain seq x y z
N MET A 1 10.66 -7.61 24.30
CA MET A 1 10.02 -6.72 23.28
C MET A 1 10.36 -7.26 21.90
N LYS A 2 9.35 -7.59 21.06
CA LYS A 2 9.58 -8.13 19.70
C LYS A 2 10.25 -7.10 18.79
N LYS A 3 11.24 -7.55 18.03
CA LYS A 3 11.99 -6.73 17.06
C LYS A 3 11.30 -6.78 15.68
N ILE A 4 10.76 -5.65 15.25
CA ILE A 4 10.10 -5.50 13.97
C ILE A 4 10.99 -4.72 13.01
N ILE A 5 11.22 -5.23 11.81
CA ILE A 5 11.91 -4.48 10.75
C ILE A 5 10.95 -4.17 9.60
N ILE A 6 10.92 -2.89 9.22
CA ILE A 6 10.09 -2.37 8.13
C ILE A 6 11.03 -2.02 6.97
N LEU A 7 10.99 -2.85 5.94
CA LEU A 7 11.77 -2.64 4.72
C LEU A 7 11.09 -1.57 3.87
N GLY A 8 11.82 -0.50 3.53
CA GLY A 8 11.26 0.66 2.85
C GLY A 8 10.61 1.68 3.80
N ALA A 9 11.22 1.91 4.97
CA ALA A 9 10.72 2.83 6.01
C ALA A 9 10.58 4.29 5.56
N THR A 10 11.23 4.71 4.47
CA THR A 10 11.14 6.06 3.91
C THR A 10 10.01 6.25 2.89
N GLY A 11 9.33 5.16 2.51
CA GLY A 11 8.14 5.19 1.67
C GLY A 11 6.87 5.51 2.47
N PHE A 12 5.78 5.80 1.78
CA PHE A 12 4.49 6.19 2.38
C PHE A 12 4.00 5.20 3.46
N ILE A 13 3.73 3.96 3.07
CA ILE A 13 3.23 2.93 4.00
C ILE A 13 4.29 2.61 5.06
N GLY A 14 5.57 2.45 4.64
CA GLY A 14 6.65 2.12 5.55
C GLY A 14 6.85 3.16 6.65
N ARG A 15 6.76 4.46 6.33
CA ARG A 15 6.86 5.53 7.31
C ARG A 15 5.71 5.51 8.32
N ASN A 16 4.48 5.39 7.85
CA ASN A 16 3.32 5.30 8.73
C ASN A 16 3.41 4.08 9.67
N LEU A 17 3.87 2.92 9.17
CA LEU A 17 4.10 1.73 10.00
C LEU A 17 5.20 1.96 11.04
N CYS A 18 6.31 2.59 10.66
CA CYS A 18 7.39 2.94 11.60
C CYS A 18 6.87 3.84 12.72
N GLU A 19 6.15 4.91 12.38
CA GLU A 19 5.57 5.84 13.35
C GLU A 19 4.48 5.18 14.21
N TYR A 20 3.68 4.28 13.62
CA TYR A 20 2.65 3.53 14.34
C TYR A 20 3.27 2.58 15.38
N PHE A 21 4.21 1.74 14.97
CA PHE A 21 4.83 0.74 15.84
C PHE A 21 5.79 1.36 16.86
N SER A 22 6.38 2.53 16.58
CA SER A 22 7.24 3.25 17.56
C SER A 22 6.48 3.75 18.78
N LYS A 23 5.15 3.81 18.72
CA LYS A 23 4.24 4.15 19.83
C LYS A 23 3.72 2.92 20.57
N LYS A 24 4.12 1.73 20.15
CA LYS A 24 3.69 0.44 20.71
C LYS A 24 4.89 -0.29 21.35
N ASN A 25 4.63 -1.40 22.00
CA ASN A 25 5.66 -2.20 22.66
C ASN A 25 6.47 -3.08 21.67
N TYR A 26 7.17 -2.42 20.71
CA TYR A 26 8.07 -3.05 19.74
C TYR A 26 9.41 -2.32 19.66
N SER A 27 10.48 -3.07 19.41
CA SER A 27 11.77 -2.52 18.99
C SER A 27 11.75 -2.34 17.47
N VAL A 28 11.60 -1.10 17.00
CA VAL A 28 11.35 -0.78 15.59
C VAL A 28 12.65 -0.50 14.86
N TYR A 29 12.85 -1.23 13.74
CA TYR A 29 13.91 -1.01 12.77
C TYR A 29 13.29 -0.59 11.44
N GLY A 30 13.91 0.37 10.75
CA GLY A 30 13.48 0.82 9.44
C GLY A 30 14.62 0.83 8.44
N THR A 31 14.42 0.32 7.21
CA THR A 31 15.48 0.42 6.20
C THR A 31 15.28 1.61 5.28
N TYR A 32 16.40 2.15 4.80
CA TYR A 32 16.48 3.15 3.74
C TYR A 32 17.60 2.79 2.75
N ASN A 33 17.47 3.20 1.48
CA ASN A 33 18.50 2.94 0.47
C ASN A 33 19.45 4.13 0.32
N LYS A 34 18.96 5.27 -0.20
CA LYS A 34 19.81 6.45 -0.52
C LYS A 34 19.86 7.45 0.61
N LYS A 35 18.73 8.00 1.02
CA LYS A 35 18.64 9.04 2.06
C LYS A 35 17.68 8.63 3.17
N LYS A 36 18.02 9.02 4.40
CA LYS A 36 17.15 8.95 5.57
C LYS A 36 16.38 10.27 5.67
N PHE A 37 15.06 10.23 5.38
CA PHE A 37 14.25 11.44 5.24
C PHE A 37 13.64 11.98 6.54
N PHE A 38 13.62 11.17 7.63
CA PHE A 38 13.06 11.63 8.89
C PHE A 38 13.84 11.10 10.08
N LYS A 39 13.79 11.85 11.19
CA LYS A 39 14.40 11.48 12.47
C LYS A 39 13.33 11.05 13.44
N ASN A 40 13.54 9.93 14.12
CA ASN A 40 12.70 9.46 15.23
C ASN A 40 13.59 8.64 16.17
N LYS A 41 13.75 9.10 17.42
CA LYS A 41 14.64 8.47 18.41
C LYS A 41 14.22 7.02 18.77
N LYS A 42 12.94 6.67 18.58
CA LYS A 42 12.39 5.34 18.85
C LYS A 42 12.57 4.33 17.71
N ILE A 43 13.18 4.75 16.58
CA ILE A 43 13.36 3.92 15.39
C ILE A 43 14.84 3.80 15.07
N LYS A 44 15.35 2.56 14.95
CA LYS A 44 16.72 2.28 14.51
C LYS A 44 16.75 2.16 13.00
N PHE A 45 17.41 3.09 12.31
CA PHE A 45 17.49 3.10 10.85
C PHE A 45 18.74 2.38 10.35
N LEU A 46 18.55 1.48 9.37
CA LEU A 46 19.59 0.72 8.72
C LEU A 46 19.64 1.07 7.24
N LYS A 47 20.84 1.37 6.72
CA LYS A 47 21.06 1.53 5.27
C LYS A 47 21.06 0.13 4.64
N CYS A 48 20.23 -0.09 3.62
CA CYS A 48 20.09 -1.40 2.97
C CYS A 48 19.61 -1.24 1.53
N ASN A 49 20.42 -1.70 0.58
CA ASN A 49 19.96 -1.96 -0.77
C ASN A 49 19.28 -3.33 -0.80
N LEU A 50 17.96 -3.35 -1.00
CA LEU A 50 17.16 -4.58 -0.98
C LEU A 50 17.36 -5.48 -2.20
N LEU A 51 18.09 -5.03 -3.21
CA LEU A 51 18.56 -5.85 -4.34
C LEU A 51 19.88 -6.57 -4.02
N ASN A 52 20.52 -6.31 -2.88
CA ASN A 52 21.75 -6.94 -2.45
C ASN A 52 21.47 -7.95 -1.34
N LYS A 53 21.57 -9.24 -1.65
CA LYS A 53 21.26 -10.33 -0.71
C LYS A 53 22.06 -10.23 0.59
N LYS A 54 23.38 -9.95 0.53
CA LYS A 54 24.24 -9.85 1.72
C LYS A 54 23.78 -8.73 2.67
N GLN A 55 23.36 -7.58 2.12
CA GLN A 55 22.83 -6.47 2.94
C GLN A 55 21.47 -6.83 3.56
N VAL A 56 20.58 -7.50 2.81
CA VAL A 56 19.30 -7.99 3.33
C VAL A 56 19.53 -8.99 4.45
N ASP A 57 20.40 -9.99 4.26
CA ASP A 57 20.74 -11.00 5.27
C ASP A 57 21.22 -10.33 6.57
N ASN A 58 22.08 -9.29 6.46
CA ASN A 58 22.57 -8.57 7.64
C ASN A 58 21.47 -7.77 8.34
N CYS A 59 20.58 -7.11 7.59
CA CYS A 59 19.47 -6.37 8.17
C CYS A 59 18.45 -7.26 8.88
N LEU A 60 18.27 -8.50 8.41
CA LEU A 60 17.30 -9.44 8.96
C LEU A 60 17.82 -10.23 10.19
N LYS A 61 19.12 -10.19 10.50
CA LYS A 61 19.67 -10.87 11.67
C LYS A 61 18.93 -10.47 12.95
N ASN A 62 18.52 -11.46 13.74
CA ASN A 62 17.88 -11.28 15.06
C ASN A 62 16.62 -10.40 15.01
N LYS A 63 15.80 -10.57 13.99
CA LYS A 63 14.48 -9.92 13.89
C LYS A 63 13.37 -10.96 14.04
N ASP A 64 12.26 -10.55 14.66
CA ASP A 64 11.10 -11.41 14.88
C ASP A 64 10.04 -11.24 13.79
N ILE A 65 9.97 -10.04 13.21
CA ILE A 65 8.94 -9.68 12.23
C ILE A 65 9.57 -8.86 11.11
N VAL A 66 9.30 -9.25 9.88
CA VAL A 66 9.67 -8.51 8.67
C VAL A 66 8.42 -7.99 7.98
N ILE A 67 8.37 -6.67 7.72
CA ILE A 67 7.32 -6.04 6.91
C ILE A 67 7.91 -5.55 5.60
N MET A 68 7.47 -6.13 4.48
CA MET A 68 7.95 -5.84 3.13
C MET A 68 7.18 -4.65 2.54
N ALA A 69 7.45 -3.42 3.04
CA ALA A 69 6.79 -2.20 2.60
C ALA A 69 7.55 -1.44 1.48
N ALA A 70 8.70 -1.97 1.06
CA ALA A 70 9.45 -1.42 -0.07
C ALA A 70 8.85 -1.89 -1.40
N ALA A 71 8.71 -0.96 -2.33
CA ALA A 71 8.36 -1.26 -3.72
C ALA A 71 8.72 -0.08 -4.63
N THR A 72 9.12 -0.37 -5.85
CA THR A 72 9.11 0.61 -6.94
C THR A 72 7.66 0.75 -7.41
N THR A 73 7.01 1.87 -7.09
CA THR A 73 5.62 2.15 -7.46
C THR A 73 5.45 3.58 -7.94
N SER A 74 4.50 3.78 -8.87
CA SER A 74 4.17 5.09 -9.41
C SER A 74 2.69 5.19 -9.80
N GLY A 75 2.26 6.37 -10.28
CA GLY A 75 0.88 6.64 -10.67
C GLY A 75 0.47 6.05 -12.03
N ALA A 76 -0.76 6.36 -12.46
CA ALA A 76 -1.36 5.84 -13.69
C ALA A 76 -0.54 6.15 -14.94
N LYS A 77 0.16 7.28 -14.99
CA LYS A 77 1.04 7.66 -16.12
C LYS A 77 2.11 6.59 -16.36
N ASP A 78 2.89 6.26 -15.33
CA ASP A 78 3.97 5.27 -15.45
C ASP A 78 3.44 3.84 -15.67
N ILE A 79 2.26 3.52 -15.14
CA ILE A 79 1.61 2.22 -15.39
C ILE A 79 1.28 2.05 -16.89
N ILE A 80 0.91 3.13 -17.58
CA ILE A 80 0.56 3.13 -19.00
C ILE A 80 1.82 3.24 -19.88
N GLU A 81 2.72 4.18 -19.56
CA GLU A 81 3.84 4.55 -20.42
C GLU A 81 5.11 3.72 -20.16
N ARG A 82 5.35 3.31 -18.89
CA ARG A 82 6.58 2.61 -18.47
C ARG A 82 6.30 1.46 -17.50
N PRO A 83 5.42 0.49 -17.87
CA PRO A 83 5.00 -0.58 -16.95
C PRO A 83 6.15 -1.46 -16.44
N TYR A 84 7.24 -1.57 -17.20
CA TYR A 84 8.41 -2.38 -16.85
C TYR A 84 9.09 -1.96 -15.54
N ILE A 85 9.05 -0.68 -15.15
CA ILE A 85 9.67 -0.20 -13.90
C ILE A 85 9.08 -0.84 -12.64
N HIS A 86 7.89 -1.42 -12.74
CA HIS A 86 7.18 -2.05 -11.62
C HIS A 86 7.44 -3.55 -11.49
N VAL A 87 8.23 -4.15 -12.38
CA VAL A 87 8.35 -5.60 -12.50
C VAL A 87 9.67 -6.13 -11.94
N THR A 88 10.78 -5.89 -12.65
CA THR A 88 12.05 -6.58 -12.41
C THR A 88 12.60 -6.36 -11.00
N ASP A 89 12.81 -5.11 -10.60
CA ASP A 89 13.38 -4.79 -9.28
C ASP A 89 12.48 -5.30 -8.14
N ASN A 90 11.16 -5.19 -8.29
CA ASN A 90 10.24 -5.70 -7.29
C ASN A 90 10.28 -7.24 -7.20
N SER A 91 10.40 -7.95 -8.32
CA SER A 91 10.52 -9.41 -8.35
C SER A 91 11.79 -9.86 -7.64
N ILE A 92 12.94 -9.26 -8.00
CA ILE A 92 14.26 -9.59 -7.42
C ILE A 92 14.25 -9.30 -5.92
N MET A 93 13.81 -8.09 -5.53
CA MET A 93 13.77 -7.66 -4.13
C MET A 93 12.89 -8.57 -3.29
N ASN A 94 11.67 -8.88 -3.74
CA ASN A 94 10.75 -9.74 -3.01
C ASN A 94 11.31 -11.17 -2.87
N SER A 95 11.93 -11.72 -3.92
CA SER A 95 12.55 -13.04 -3.88
C SER A 95 13.72 -13.10 -2.90
N ILE A 96 14.61 -12.09 -2.91
CA ILE A 96 15.73 -11.99 -1.97
C ILE A 96 15.22 -11.92 -0.53
N ILE A 97 14.25 -11.03 -0.25
CA ILE A 97 13.74 -10.83 1.10
C ILE A 97 13.09 -12.10 1.62
N THR A 98 12.23 -12.75 0.82
CA THR A 98 11.51 -13.95 1.23
C THR A 98 12.49 -15.10 1.50
N ARG A 99 13.49 -15.29 0.63
CA ARG A 99 14.56 -16.29 0.83
C ARG A 99 15.38 -15.97 2.08
N SER A 100 15.84 -14.73 2.25
CA SER A 100 16.63 -14.34 3.43
C SER A 100 15.84 -14.48 4.74
N ALA A 101 14.55 -14.17 4.72
CA ALA A 101 13.67 -14.37 5.88
C ALA A 101 13.55 -15.85 6.24
N PHE A 102 13.45 -16.74 5.25
CA PHE A 102 13.45 -18.18 5.45
C PHE A 102 14.79 -18.66 6.04
N ASP A 103 15.93 -18.31 5.43
CA ASP A 103 17.27 -18.69 5.86
C ASP A 103 17.57 -18.20 7.30
N LYS A 104 17.04 -17.03 7.69
CA LYS A 104 17.20 -16.45 9.04
C LYS A 104 16.11 -16.90 10.03
N LYS A 105 15.23 -17.80 9.64
CA LYS A 105 14.13 -18.33 10.44
C LYS A 105 13.29 -17.23 11.10
N ILE A 106 12.98 -16.16 10.33
CA ILE A 106 12.16 -15.06 10.83
C ILE A 106 10.74 -15.55 11.16
N PRO A 107 10.25 -15.42 12.40
CA PRO A 107 8.96 -16.00 12.78
C PRO A 107 7.77 -15.49 11.98
N HIS A 108 7.75 -14.21 11.55
CA HIS A 108 6.62 -13.66 10.81
C HIS A 108 7.05 -12.70 9.68
N VAL A 109 6.59 -12.96 8.47
CA VAL A 109 6.82 -12.14 7.29
C VAL A 109 5.49 -11.58 6.80
N ILE A 110 5.43 -10.27 6.57
CA ILE A 110 4.23 -9.57 6.06
C ILE A 110 4.55 -8.98 4.70
N PHE A 111 3.81 -9.42 3.68
CA PHE A 111 3.96 -8.98 2.31
C PHE A 111 2.76 -8.12 1.86
N PHE A 112 3.05 -6.94 1.34
CA PHE A 112 2.05 -6.09 0.71
C PHE A 112 1.87 -6.47 -0.76
N SER A 113 0.81 -7.21 -1.03
CA SER A 113 0.27 -7.40 -2.37
C SER A 113 -0.68 -6.24 -2.70
N CYS A 114 -1.55 -6.38 -3.68
CA CYS A 114 -2.54 -5.35 -4.03
C CYS A 114 -3.73 -5.97 -4.77
N THR A 115 -4.61 -5.13 -5.30
CA THR A 115 -5.86 -5.55 -5.96
C THR A 115 -5.80 -5.59 -7.49
N ILE A 116 -4.64 -5.29 -8.10
CA ILE A 116 -4.54 -5.18 -9.57
C ILE A 116 -4.71 -6.50 -10.31
N MET A 117 -4.63 -7.63 -9.60
CA MET A 117 -4.89 -8.96 -10.13
C MET A 117 -6.38 -9.32 -10.19
N TYR A 118 -7.23 -8.58 -9.46
CA TYR A 118 -8.66 -8.84 -9.45
C TYR A 118 -9.36 -8.27 -10.68
N HIS A 119 -10.37 -9.00 -11.14
CA HIS A 119 -11.27 -8.53 -12.18
C HIS A 119 -12.35 -7.62 -11.60
N SER A 120 -12.74 -6.61 -12.36
CA SER A 120 -13.85 -5.73 -11.97
C SER A 120 -15.15 -6.51 -11.84
N GLN A 121 -15.85 -6.31 -10.74
CA GLN A 121 -17.12 -6.97 -10.43
C GLN A 121 -18.14 -5.97 -9.88
N ASN A 122 -19.43 -6.32 -9.98
CA ASN A 122 -20.52 -5.51 -9.41
C ASN A 122 -20.70 -5.74 -7.91
N ARG A 123 -20.16 -6.83 -7.37
CA ARG A 123 -20.17 -7.17 -5.95
C ARG A 123 -18.79 -6.93 -5.31
N LYS A 124 -18.73 -7.02 -3.98
CA LYS A 124 -17.47 -7.01 -3.25
C LYS A 124 -16.71 -8.31 -3.48
N ILE A 125 -15.41 -8.18 -3.73
CA ILE A 125 -14.53 -9.27 -4.13
C ILE A 125 -13.94 -9.90 -2.88
N LYS A 126 -14.05 -11.22 -2.74
CA LYS A 126 -13.41 -12.03 -1.71
C LYS A 126 -12.04 -12.54 -2.19
N GLU A 127 -11.25 -13.09 -1.28
CA GLU A 127 -9.92 -13.63 -1.59
C GLU A 127 -9.98 -14.81 -2.58
N GLU A 128 -10.98 -15.66 -2.43
CA GLU A 128 -11.25 -16.82 -3.31
C GLU A 128 -11.77 -16.46 -4.71
N ASP A 129 -12.21 -15.23 -4.94
CA ASP A 129 -12.63 -14.77 -6.26
C ASP A 129 -11.47 -14.56 -7.23
N PHE A 130 -10.23 -14.64 -6.75
CA PHE A 130 -9.05 -14.61 -7.59
C PHE A 130 -8.96 -15.89 -8.43
N ASN A 131 -8.91 -15.74 -9.74
CA ASN A 131 -8.87 -16.85 -10.70
C ASN A 131 -7.77 -16.62 -11.73
N LEU A 132 -6.76 -17.51 -11.75
CA LEU A 132 -5.61 -17.46 -12.66
C LEU A 132 -6.01 -17.66 -14.14
N ASN A 133 -7.13 -18.34 -14.41
CA ASN A 133 -7.61 -18.62 -15.78
C ASN A 133 -8.27 -17.38 -16.42
N LYS A 134 -8.55 -16.33 -15.66
CA LYS A 134 -9.09 -15.08 -16.21
C LYS A 134 -7.97 -14.14 -16.65
N LYS A 135 -8.14 -13.50 -17.82
CA LYS A 135 -7.18 -12.53 -18.34
C LYS A 135 -7.05 -11.32 -17.42
N ILE A 136 -5.83 -11.02 -16.99
CA ILE A 136 -5.50 -9.83 -16.21
C ILE A 136 -5.68 -8.58 -17.10
N ASN A 137 -6.08 -7.46 -16.49
CA ASN A 137 -6.15 -6.18 -17.20
C ASN A 137 -4.79 -5.86 -17.84
N PRO A 138 -4.74 -5.60 -19.16
CA PRO A 138 -3.46 -5.39 -19.87
C PRO A 138 -2.57 -4.31 -19.26
N ASN A 139 -3.16 -3.21 -18.75
CA ASN A 139 -2.39 -2.13 -18.10
C ASN A 139 -1.69 -2.59 -16.82
N TYR A 140 -2.13 -3.66 -16.21
CA TYR A 140 -1.57 -4.20 -14.97
C TYR A 140 -0.82 -5.52 -15.16
N PHE A 141 -0.69 -6.01 -16.39
CA PHE A 141 -0.19 -7.36 -16.67
C PHE A 141 1.11 -7.68 -15.90
N GLY A 142 2.19 -6.94 -16.13
CA GLY A 142 3.48 -7.20 -15.48
C GLY A 142 3.43 -7.05 -13.96
N GLY A 143 2.83 -5.95 -13.47
CA GLY A 143 2.72 -5.71 -12.03
C GLY A 143 1.84 -6.75 -11.31
N ALA A 144 0.76 -7.21 -11.94
CA ALA A 144 -0.09 -8.23 -11.35
C ALA A 144 0.61 -9.60 -11.29
N TRP A 145 1.27 -10.02 -12.38
CA TRP A 145 2.03 -11.28 -12.37
C TRP A 145 3.19 -11.26 -11.38
N MET A 146 3.91 -10.14 -11.25
CA MET A 146 4.93 -9.97 -10.22
C MET A 146 4.34 -10.17 -8.80
N LYS A 147 3.16 -9.59 -8.52
CA LYS A 147 2.49 -9.75 -7.21
C LYS A 147 2.03 -11.18 -6.99
N ILE A 148 1.41 -11.82 -7.98
CA ILE A 148 0.98 -13.22 -7.94
C ILE A 148 2.18 -14.12 -7.66
N PHE A 149 3.29 -13.96 -8.38
CA PHE A 149 4.52 -14.69 -8.15
C PHE A 149 5.03 -14.52 -6.72
N SER A 150 5.07 -13.30 -6.20
CA SER A 150 5.50 -13.03 -4.82
C SER A 150 4.57 -13.66 -3.78
N GLU A 151 3.25 -13.67 -4.00
CA GLU A 151 2.30 -14.39 -3.14
C GLU A 151 2.57 -15.90 -3.15
N LYS A 152 2.85 -16.48 -4.33
CA LYS A 152 3.15 -17.91 -4.47
C LYS A 152 4.49 -18.29 -3.83
N ILE A 153 5.50 -17.43 -3.88
CA ILE A 153 6.75 -17.65 -3.12
C ILE A 153 6.48 -17.66 -1.61
N CYS A 154 5.67 -16.73 -1.09
CA CYS A 154 5.29 -16.72 0.32
C CYS A 154 4.53 -18.02 0.70
N GLU A 155 3.59 -18.46 -0.14
CA GLU A 155 2.88 -19.72 0.04
C GLU A 155 3.82 -20.92 0.03
N PHE A 156 4.77 -20.96 -0.90
CA PHE A 156 5.76 -22.04 -1.00
C PHE A 156 6.59 -22.14 0.28
N TYR A 157 7.21 -21.05 0.74
CA TYR A 157 8.02 -21.09 1.96
C TYR A 157 7.21 -21.37 3.23
N SER A 158 5.93 -21.03 3.28
CA SER A 158 5.07 -21.33 4.42
C SER A 158 4.88 -22.84 4.66
N LYS A 159 4.99 -23.66 3.62
CA LYS A 159 4.85 -25.13 3.69
C LYS A 159 5.93 -25.79 4.55
N PHE A 160 7.08 -25.14 4.67
CA PHE A 160 8.19 -25.63 5.53
C PHE A 160 7.94 -25.33 7.02
N LYS A 161 6.89 -24.60 7.38
CA LYS A 161 6.49 -24.27 8.78
C LYS A 161 7.58 -23.57 9.61
N VAL A 162 8.61 -23.03 8.95
CA VAL A 162 9.68 -22.24 9.60
C VAL A 162 9.21 -20.81 9.88
N ASN A 163 8.48 -20.24 8.92
CA ASN A 163 8.02 -18.86 8.94
C ASN A 163 6.49 -18.80 8.78
N LYS A 164 5.88 -17.80 9.41
CA LYS A 164 4.51 -17.42 9.14
C LYS A 164 4.47 -16.30 8.09
N TYR A 165 3.56 -16.39 7.14
CA TYR A 165 3.38 -15.39 6.08
C TYR A 165 1.97 -14.79 6.12
N THR A 166 1.90 -13.46 6.12
CA THR A 166 0.66 -12.70 5.90
C THR A 166 0.77 -11.98 4.56
N VAL A 167 -0.09 -12.29 3.64
CA VAL A 167 -0.23 -11.57 2.36
C VAL A 167 -1.41 -10.62 2.44
N ILE A 168 -1.19 -9.34 2.12
CA ILE A 168 -2.19 -8.28 2.22
C ILE A 168 -2.53 -7.79 0.82
N ARG A 169 -3.71 -8.15 0.31
CA ARG A 169 -4.27 -7.56 -0.91
C ARG A 169 -5.02 -6.29 -0.54
N HIS A 170 -4.28 -5.19 -0.42
CA HIS A 170 -4.86 -3.93 0.00
C HIS A 170 -5.50 -3.15 -1.16
N SER A 171 -6.55 -2.37 -0.85
CA SER A 171 -7.15 -1.39 -1.75
C SER A 171 -6.24 -0.16 -1.92
N ASN A 172 -6.75 0.95 -2.44
CA ASN A 172 -5.96 2.17 -2.57
C ASN A 172 -5.77 2.82 -1.19
N ILE A 173 -4.55 2.77 -0.68
CA ILE A 173 -4.21 3.39 0.60
C ILE A 173 -3.98 4.88 0.41
N TYR A 174 -4.42 5.70 1.37
CA TYR A 174 -4.21 7.14 1.38
C TYR A 174 -3.98 7.66 2.81
N GLY A 175 -3.36 8.83 2.94
CA GLY A 175 -3.13 9.45 4.24
C GLY A 175 -1.89 10.34 4.29
N PRO A 176 -1.47 10.76 5.50
CA PRO A 176 -0.22 11.48 5.73
C PRO A 176 0.99 10.74 5.15
N HIS A 177 1.96 11.51 4.64
CA HIS A 177 3.19 10.99 4.01
C HIS A 177 2.98 10.29 2.66
N ASP A 178 1.77 10.33 2.06
CA ASP A 178 1.56 9.85 0.69
C ASP A 178 2.41 10.65 -0.31
N LYS A 179 2.51 10.17 -1.53
CA LYS A 179 3.17 10.91 -2.61
C LYS A 179 2.22 12.00 -3.12
N PHE A 180 2.61 13.26 -2.95
CA PHE A 180 1.86 14.42 -3.42
C PHE A 180 2.47 15.08 -4.67
N ASP A 181 3.43 14.43 -5.30
CA ASP A 181 4.01 14.79 -6.60
C ASP A 181 3.06 14.38 -7.73
N LEU A 182 2.60 15.33 -8.56
CA LEU A 182 1.63 15.09 -9.63
C LEU A 182 2.10 14.08 -10.69
N GLN A 183 3.40 13.88 -10.85
CA GLN A 183 3.97 12.93 -11.83
C GLN A 183 3.92 11.48 -11.31
N LYS A 184 3.99 11.28 -9.98
CA LYS A 184 4.18 9.97 -9.34
C LYS A 184 3.05 9.57 -8.40
N SER A 185 2.09 10.48 -8.13
CA SER A 185 1.02 10.22 -7.17
C SER A 185 -0.04 9.28 -7.72
N HIS A 186 -0.64 8.52 -6.82
CA HIS A 186 -1.92 7.89 -7.06
C HIS A 186 -3.08 8.91 -7.03
N VAL A 187 -4.25 8.48 -7.43
CA VAL A 187 -5.43 9.35 -7.61
C VAL A 187 -5.74 10.23 -6.40
N PHE A 188 -5.61 9.72 -5.17
CA PHE A 188 -5.90 10.50 -3.96
C PHE A 188 -4.88 11.65 -3.80
N GLY A 189 -3.59 11.34 -3.80
CA GLY A 189 -2.52 12.33 -3.66
C GLY A 189 -2.57 13.38 -4.78
N ALA A 190 -2.73 12.96 -6.04
CA ALA A 190 -2.85 13.87 -7.18
C ALA A 190 -4.05 14.81 -7.06
N THR A 191 -5.22 14.29 -6.65
CA THR A 191 -6.44 15.10 -6.48
C THR A 191 -6.28 16.09 -5.32
N MET A 192 -5.69 15.65 -4.21
CA MET A 192 -5.38 16.48 -3.05
C MET A 192 -4.48 17.66 -3.43
N THR A 193 -3.35 17.36 -4.11
CA THR A 193 -2.38 18.37 -4.56
C THR A 193 -3.01 19.39 -5.50
N LYS A 194 -3.79 18.94 -6.50
CA LYS A 194 -4.48 19.83 -7.43
C LYS A 194 -5.43 20.79 -6.70
N ILE A 195 -6.20 20.30 -5.74
CA ILE A 195 -7.18 21.11 -5.01
C ILE A 195 -6.48 22.10 -4.07
N LEU A 196 -5.52 21.64 -3.28
CA LEU A 196 -4.90 22.49 -2.28
C LEU A 196 -4.03 23.59 -2.90
N ASN A 197 -3.38 23.31 -4.04
CA ASN A 197 -2.51 24.26 -4.75
C ASN A 197 -3.23 25.02 -5.88
N SER A 198 -4.55 24.85 -6.05
CA SER A 198 -5.30 25.61 -7.07
C SER A 198 -5.40 27.09 -6.68
N ASN A 199 -4.92 27.97 -7.56
CA ASN A 199 -4.96 29.42 -7.40
C ASN A 199 -6.20 30.04 -8.07
N ASN A 200 -6.74 29.40 -9.10
CA ASN A 200 -7.88 29.90 -9.91
C ASN A 200 -9.20 29.18 -9.59
N ASN A 201 -9.26 28.48 -8.47
CA ASN A 201 -10.43 27.69 -8.06
C ASN A 201 -10.92 26.66 -9.08
N GLU A 202 -10.00 26.16 -9.90
CA GLU A 202 -10.31 25.17 -10.93
C GLU A 202 -9.28 24.04 -10.96
N ILE A 203 -9.72 22.80 -11.19
CA ILE A 203 -8.82 21.67 -11.42
C ILE A 203 -9.30 20.82 -12.59
N THR A 204 -8.35 20.21 -13.31
CA THR A 204 -8.62 19.26 -14.40
C THR A 204 -8.52 17.83 -13.91
N ILE A 205 -9.58 17.04 -14.13
CA ILE A 205 -9.67 15.60 -13.91
C ILE A 205 -9.52 14.89 -15.25
N TRP A 206 -8.68 13.85 -15.30
CA TRP A 206 -8.53 13.02 -16.50
C TRP A 206 -9.79 12.16 -16.72
N GLY A 207 -10.24 12.07 -17.99
CA GLY A 207 -11.44 11.38 -18.38
C GLY A 207 -12.71 12.03 -17.81
N LYS A 208 -13.78 11.25 -17.65
CA LYS A 208 -15.07 11.72 -17.11
C LYS A 208 -15.14 11.75 -15.58
N GLY A 209 -14.08 11.30 -14.88
CA GLY A 209 -14.05 11.21 -13.42
C GLY A 209 -15.00 10.15 -12.81
N ASN A 210 -15.51 9.22 -13.63
CA ASN A 210 -16.43 8.17 -13.20
C ASN A 210 -15.71 6.91 -12.68
N GLU A 211 -14.39 6.82 -12.86
CA GLU A 211 -13.57 5.73 -12.35
C GLU A 211 -13.72 5.65 -10.83
N LYS A 212 -13.98 4.45 -10.33
CA LYS A 212 -14.24 4.21 -8.91
C LYS A 212 -13.03 3.59 -8.22
N ARG A 213 -12.80 3.98 -6.97
CA ARG A 213 -11.72 3.45 -6.14
C ARG A 213 -12.25 3.09 -4.76
N ASP A 214 -11.79 1.98 -4.22
CA ASP A 214 -11.89 1.64 -2.81
C ASP A 214 -10.69 2.30 -2.11
N LEU A 215 -10.95 3.23 -1.21
CA LEU A 215 -9.93 4.02 -0.51
C LEU A 215 -9.91 3.63 0.97
N LEU A 216 -8.73 3.25 1.48
CA LEU A 216 -8.52 2.91 2.88
C LEU A 216 -7.51 3.86 3.53
N TYR A 217 -7.87 4.42 4.67
CA TYR A 217 -6.99 5.30 5.44
C TYR A 217 -5.81 4.49 6.01
N VAL A 218 -4.61 5.04 5.92
CA VAL A 218 -3.36 4.33 6.23
C VAL A 218 -3.27 3.81 7.66
N GLU A 219 -3.90 4.48 8.63
CA GLU A 219 -3.94 4.03 10.02
C GLU A 219 -4.74 2.73 10.19
N ASP A 220 -5.82 2.54 9.41
CA ASP A 220 -6.56 1.27 9.41
C ASP A 220 -5.72 0.12 8.86
N LEU A 221 -4.85 0.39 7.87
CA LEU A 221 -3.87 -0.60 7.39
C LEU A 221 -2.84 -0.92 8.47
N CYS A 222 -2.31 0.08 9.19
CA CYS A 222 -1.37 -0.15 10.29
C CYS A 222 -2.01 -1.00 11.40
N ASN A 223 -3.27 -0.72 11.74
CA ASN A 223 -4.04 -1.51 12.70
C ASN A 223 -4.25 -2.96 12.22
N PHE A 224 -4.51 -3.16 10.91
CA PHE A 224 -4.59 -4.50 10.33
C PHE A 224 -3.28 -5.27 10.54
N VAL A 225 -2.14 -4.66 10.21
CA VAL A 225 -0.82 -5.28 10.37
C VAL A 225 -0.56 -5.68 11.83
N GLU A 226 -0.90 -4.83 12.78
CA GLU A 226 -0.77 -5.15 14.21
C GLU A 226 -1.64 -6.36 14.60
N LEU A 227 -2.88 -6.40 14.14
CA LEU A 227 -3.79 -7.52 14.43
C LEU A 227 -3.31 -8.83 13.78
N ALA A 228 -2.79 -8.78 12.56
CA ALA A 228 -2.21 -9.94 11.90
C ALA A 228 -1.01 -10.48 12.68
N ILE A 229 -0.11 -9.60 13.16
CA ILE A 229 1.03 -9.98 13.99
C ILE A 229 0.57 -10.70 15.28
N LYS A 230 -0.49 -10.20 15.91
CA LYS A 230 -0.97 -10.69 17.20
C LYS A 230 -1.82 -11.96 17.09
N LYS A 231 -2.64 -12.08 16.04
CA LYS A 231 -3.75 -13.03 16.02
C LYS A 231 -3.69 -14.10 14.93
N GLN A 232 -2.90 -13.91 13.86
CA GLN A 232 -2.80 -14.96 12.84
C GLN A 232 -2.18 -16.23 13.42
N LYS A 233 -2.86 -17.35 13.28
CA LYS A 233 -2.40 -18.67 13.76
C LYS A 233 -1.75 -19.47 12.62
N ASN A 234 -2.39 -19.51 11.44
CA ASN A 234 -1.93 -20.30 10.31
C ASN A 234 -0.60 -19.82 9.73
N SER A 235 0.17 -20.73 9.17
CA SER A 235 1.47 -20.44 8.55
C SER A 235 1.36 -19.56 7.31
N TYR A 236 0.24 -19.59 6.59
CA TYR A 236 -0.05 -18.77 5.44
C TYR A 236 -1.47 -18.23 5.46
N GLU A 237 -1.61 -16.94 5.26
CA GLU A 237 -2.92 -16.29 5.11
C GLU A 237 -2.85 -15.18 4.07
N VAL A 238 -3.86 -15.13 3.21
CA VAL A 238 -4.12 -14.00 2.30
C VAL A 238 -5.35 -13.27 2.81
N PHE A 239 -5.26 -11.93 2.92
CA PHE A 239 -6.35 -11.10 3.37
C PHE A 239 -6.61 -9.94 2.42
N ASN A 240 -7.87 -9.72 2.11
CA ASN A 240 -8.34 -8.47 1.56
C ASN A 240 -8.41 -7.39 2.65
N VAL A 241 -7.83 -6.23 2.35
CA VAL A 241 -7.77 -5.09 3.29
C VAL A 241 -8.17 -3.81 2.57
N GLY A 242 -9.40 -3.39 2.74
CA GLY A 242 -10.00 -2.24 2.07
C GLY A 242 -11.19 -1.69 2.82
N SER A 243 -11.72 -0.56 2.37
CA SER A 243 -12.92 0.02 2.97
C SER A 243 -14.21 -0.71 2.56
N GLY A 244 -14.15 -1.44 1.45
CA GLY A 244 -15.32 -2.08 0.85
C GLY A 244 -16.33 -1.07 0.29
N LYS A 245 -15.95 0.20 0.12
CA LYS A 245 -16.78 1.27 -0.41
C LYS A 245 -16.10 1.95 -1.60
N LEU A 246 -16.84 2.07 -2.68
CA LEU A 246 -16.35 2.71 -3.90
C LEU A 246 -16.72 4.20 -3.92
N ILE A 247 -15.76 5.05 -4.28
CA ILE A 247 -15.99 6.45 -4.58
C ILE A 247 -15.45 6.78 -5.98
N SER A 248 -16.19 7.57 -6.77
CA SER A 248 -15.70 8.07 -8.06
C SER A 248 -14.66 9.18 -7.85
N VAL A 249 -13.75 9.35 -8.81
CA VAL A 249 -12.73 10.42 -8.78
C VAL A 249 -13.39 11.79 -8.69
N LYS A 250 -14.49 12.01 -9.42
CA LYS A 250 -15.31 13.22 -9.35
C LYS A 250 -15.83 13.50 -7.94
N ASN A 251 -16.41 12.48 -7.29
CA ASN A 251 -16.95 12.63 -5.94
C ASN A 251 -15.84 12.75 -4.89
N LEU A 252 -14.69 12.09 -5.08
CA LEU A 252 -13.52 12.28 -4.25
C LEU A 252 -13.03 13.73 -4.30
N ALA A 253 -12.94 14.31 -5.51
CA ALA A 253 -12.53 15.71 -5.68
C ALA A 253 -13.49 16.67 -4.97
N LYS A 254 -14.83 16.47 -5.12
CA LYS A 254 -15.84 17.28 -4.41
C LYS A 254 -15.67 17.17 -2.90
N LYS A 255 -15.45 15.96 -2.35
CA LYS A 255 -15.24 15.76 -0.91
C LYS A 255 -13.98 16.45 -0.40
N ILE A 256 -12.86 16.33 -1.13
CA ILE A 256 -11.60 16.99 -0.74
C ILE A 256 -11.79 18.52 -0.79
N ALA A 257 -12.41 19.08 -1.84
CA ALA A 257 -12.66 20.50 -1.96
C ALA A 257 -13.53 21.04 -0.79
N PHE A 258 -14.61 20.31 -0.46
CA PHE A 258 -15.48 20.64 0.66
C PHE A 258 -14.72 20.66 2.00
N GLN A 259 -13.95 19.61 2.29
CA GLN A 259 -13.14 19.51 3.52
C GLN A 259 -12.02 20.58 3.57
N ALA A 260 -11.48 20.95 2.42
CA ALA A 260 -10.47 22.01 2.31
C ALA A 260 -11.06 23.43 2.39
N LYS A 261 -12.41 23.56 2.44
CA LYS A 261 -13.15 24.82 2.39
C LYS A 261 -12.81 25.64 1.12
N LYS A 262 -12.61 24.96 -0.02
CA LYS A 262 -12.33 25.56 -1.32
C LYS A 262 -13.52 25.37 -2.28
N LYS A 263 -13.95 26.45 -2.95
CA LYS A 263 -14.92 26.39 -4.04
C LYS A 263 -14.17 26.05 -5.33
N ILE A 264 -14.22 24.76 -5.76
CA ILE A 264 -13.47 24.28 -6.92
C ILE A 264 -14.39 23.89 -8.04
N LYS A 265 -14.15 24.46 -9.25
CA LYS A 265 -14.75 24.04 -10.51
C LYS A 265 -13.97 22.87 -11.08
N LEU A 266 -14.69 21.80 -11.46
CA LEU A 266 -14.08 20.62 -12.07
C LEU A 266 -14.17 20.72 -13.59
N LYS A 267 -13.02 20.69 -14.26
CA LYS A 267 -12.89 20.45 -15.71
C LYS A 267 -12.54 19.00 -15.98
N PHE A 268 -12.90 18.49 -17.14
CA PHE A 268 -12.68 17.10 -17.53
C PHE A 268 -11.89 17.05 -18.83
N ASP A 269 -10.71 16.43 -18.79
CA ASP A 269 -9.87 16.22 -19.97
C ASP A 269 -10.11 14.81 -20.53
N LEU A 270 -10.95 14.75 -21.56
CA LEU A 270 -11.35 13.50 -22.21
C LEU A 270 -10.25 12.89 -23.10
N THR A 271 -9.18 13.64 -23.41
CA THR A 271 -8.06 13.16 -24.22
C THR A 271 -7.14 12.23 -23.43
N LYS A 272 -7.15 12.35 -22.10
CA LYS A 272 -6.30 11.54 -21.21
C LYS A 272 -6.86 10.15 -21.01
N LYS A 273 -6.02 9.15 -21.23
CA LYS A 273 -6.34 7.75 -20.96
C LYS A 273 -6.50 7.52 -19.46
N THR A 274 -7.55 6.80 -19.09
CA THR A 274 -7.82 6.40 -17.70
C THR A 274 -7.92 4.89 -17.56
N ILE A 275 -7.53 4.36 -16.40
CA ILE A 275 -7.64 2.93 -16.13
C ILE A 275 -9.01 2.66 -15.52
N LYS A 276 -9.90 2.08 -16.29
CA LYS A 276 -11.21 1.65 -15.83
C LYS A 276 -11.03 0.44 -14.92
N SER A 277 -11.34 0.61 -13.64
CA SER A 277 -11.30 -0.46 -12.64
C SER A 277 -12.41 -0.25 -11.62
N ARG A 278 -13.12 -1.32 -11.29
CA ARG A 278 -14.15 -1.35 -10.26
C ARG A 278 -13.88 -2.55 -9.35
N VAL A 279 -13.02 -2.35 -8.38
CA VAL A 279 -12.64 -3.35 -7.39
C VAL A 279 -12.99 -2.84 -6.01
N SER A 280 -13.97 -3.46 -5.36
CA SER A 280 -14.37 -3.23 -3.97
C SER A 280 -14.13 -4.49 -3.17
N LEU A 281 -13.44 -4.40 -2.05
CA LEU A 281 -13.02 -5.57 -1.30
C LEU A 281 -14.07 -6.02 -0.28
N ASN A 282 -14.27 -7.34 -0.21
CA ASN A 282 -14.89 -7.99 0.92
C ASN A 282 -13.79 -8.34 1.94
N CYS A 283 -13.89 -7.80 3.13
CA CYS A 283 -12.92 -8.01 4.20
C CYS A 283 -13.47 -8.90 5.34
N SER A 284 -14.49 -9.70 5.07
CA SER A 284 -15.12 -10.58 6.08
C SER A 284 -14.15 -11.58 6.68
N LYS A 285 -13.20 -12.10 5.89
CA LYS A 285 -12.14 -13.00 6.37
C LYS A 285 -11.25 -12.30 7.41
N ALA A 286 -10.80 -11.09 7.13
CA ALA A 286 -10.00 -10.28 8.07
C ALA A 286 -10.77 -10.01 9.38
N ASN A 287 -12.08 -9.76 9.29
CA ASN A 287 -12.92 -9.60 10.46
C ASN A 287 -13.06 -10.91 11.24
N LYS A 288 -13.38 -12.02 10.59
CA LYS A 288 -13.58 -13.33 11.24
C LYS A 288 -12.34 -13.83 11.95
N ILE A 289 -11.15 -13.74 11.30
CA ILE A 289 -9.92 -14.33 11.81
C ILE A 289 -9.20 -13.39 12.77
N LEU A 290 -9.17 -12.08 12.47
CA LEU A 290 -8.38 -11.11 13.20
C LEU A 290 -9.23 -10.15 14.05
N GLY A 291 -10.54 -10.10 13.84
CA GLY A 291 -11.42 -9.09 14.43
C GLY A 291 -11.20 -7.70 13.84
N TRP A 292 -10.58 -7.61 12.64
CA TRP A 292 -10.30 -6.34 12.00
C TRP A 292 -11.53 -5.75 11.33
N LYS A 293 -11.73 -4.44 11.55
CA LYS A 293 -12.77 -3.64 10.89
C LYS A 293 -12.20 -2.27 10.57
N VAL A 294 -12.68 -1.66 9.49
CA VAL A 294 -12.40 -0.25 9.19
C VAL A 294 -12.97 0.63 10.29
N LYS A 295 -12.12 1.46 10.89
CA LYS A 295 -12.48 2.39 11.97
C LYS A 295 -12.68 3.82 11.47
N ASN A 296 -11.86 4.23 10.50
CA ASN A 296 -11.80 5.60 10.04
C ASN A 296 -12.70 5.81 8.82
N ARG A 297 -13.66 6.73 8.93
CA ARG A 297 -14.47 7.17 7.79
C ARG A 297 -13.61 7.96 6.80
N LEU A 298 -13.98 7.93 5.51
CA LEU A 298 -13.25 8.65 4.46
C LEU A 298 -13.07 10.13 4.77
N ASP A 299 -14.12 10.80 5.28
CA ASP A 299 -14.08 12.22 5.61
C ASP A 299 -13.07 12.54 6.72
N PHE A 300 -12.96 11.66 7.74
CA PHE A 300 -11.95 11.79 8.79
C PHE A 300 -10.53 11.71 8.20
N GLY A 301 -10.26 10.68 7.37
CA GLY A 301 -8.95 10.50 6.76
C GLY A 301 -8.57 11.64 5.82
N ILE A 302 -9.53 12.16 5.03
CA ILE A 302 -9.32 13.35 4.18
C ILE A 302 -8.91 14.55 5.04
N ASN A 303 -9.66 14.85 6.12
CA ASN A 303 -9.37 15.98 7.00
C ASN A 303 -7.98 15.87 7.63
N LYS A 304 -7.64 14.71 8.21
CA LYS A 304 -6.31 14.45 8.77
C LYS A 304 -5.19 14.63 7.73
N THR A 305 -5.44 14.19 6.49
CA THR A 305 -4.45 14.34 5.42
C THR A 305 -4.30 15.79 4.98
N ILE A 306 -5.39 16.57 4.90
CA ILE A 306 -5.34 18.01 4.62
C ILE A 306 -4.55 18.74 5.69
N GLN A 307 -4.82 18.47 6.99
CA GLN A 307 -4.09 19.08 8.10
C GLN A 307 -2.59 18.79 8.01
N TRP A 308 -2.25 17.51 7.74
CA TRP A 308 -0.86 17.11 7.57
C TRP A 308 -0.21 17.80 6.36
N TYR A 309 -0.90 17.86 5.22
CA TYR A 309 -0.42 18.48 3.99
C TYR A 309 -0.10 19.96 4.20
N LYS A 310 -1.05 20.71 4.79
CA LYS A 310 -0.86 22.13 5.09
C LYS A 310 0.34 22.39 6.01
N LYS A 311 0.59 21.50 6.98
CA LYS A 311 1.68 21.67 7.94
C LYS A 311 3.06 21.32 7.37
N ASN A 312 3.14 20.40 6.38
CA ASN A 312 4.41 19.79 5.96
C ASN A 312 4.79 20.07 4.50
N ILE A 313 3.88 20.57 3.67
CA ILE A 313 4.10 20.76 2.24
C ILE A 313 3.85 22.21 1.81
N ILE A 314 2.82 22.87 2.36
CA ILE A 314 2.58 24.31 2.23
C ILE A 314 3.12 25.03 3.46
#